data_ec8ba5ad420782da04a41cb9c72987d0
#
_entry.id   ec8ba5ad420782da04a41cb9c72987d0
#
_cell.length_a   1.000
_cell.length_b   1.000
_cell.length_c   1.000
_cell.angle_alpha   90.00
_cell.angle_beta   90.00
_cell.angle_gamma   90.00
#
_symmetry.space_group_name_H-M   'P 1'
#
loop_
_entity.id
_entity.type
_entity.pdbx_description
1 polymer ?
#
loop_
_entity_poly.entity_id
_entity_poly.type
_entity_poly.pdbx_seq_one_letter_code
_entity_poly.pdbx_strand_id
1 'polypeptide(L)'
;MVSEANRRYFTVADDDRTAVYLTGSHIWNNLHDGMGPGGGCAEAPEELDYGAYLDFLAERGHNFIRLWRWEQFKSQAAGGDFHLCMTPQPWARTGPGAAKDQKPKFDLERFEEAFFDRLRARVAAAGERGMYVAVMFFDGFGLHLSPAPDHVEGHPFHAANNVNGIGIGSIADYQVLPLDPRVQALQEAYVRKVVDTLHDLPNLLWEVANESSGGGTADPAFAEMLGQAGTPEWGDSTAWQYWVIDLVRRHEAEMGYDRHPMGMTMQFPVPDQTKVNAPLLASPAEWISPGYDDEIFAGGGHPMAPGSPQSRWLEDPPAADGAKVVISDTDHYAPGRGDALWAWKSFLRGHHPILMDFGIIGGVNPPDPAAGGPMSFAAFEPARWAMGDTRRFAERMRLIEMAPRNDLSSTGYALANPGQEYLVLEPSGAAGPFTVTLEPGGYATEWFSVEGRNRVQGEATTVDRAAATSFDPPAALAGPTVLYLKRIGDR
;
A
#
# COMPACT_ATOMS: atom_id res chain seq x y z
N MET A 1 -2.92 4.13 -16.55
CA MET A 1 -4.04 3.15 -16.75
C MET A 1 -3.54 1.75 -16.47
N VAL A 2 -4.42 0.76 -16.31
CA VAL A 2 -3.99 -0.65 -16.30
C VAL A 2 -3.76 -1.09 -17.74
N SER A 3 -2.66 -1.82 -17.99
CA SER A 3 -2.34 -2.31 -19.33
C SER A 3 -3.35 -3.35 -19.81
N GLU A 4 -3.75 -3.25 -21.08
CA GLU A 4 -4.54 -4.27 -21.74
C GLU A 4 -3.69 -5.49 -22.17
N ALA A 5 -2.41 -5.25 -22.45
CA ALA A 5 -1.48 -6.30 -22.87
C ALA A 5 -1.08 -7.22 -21.70
N ASN A 6 -0.92 -6.67 -20.51
CA ASN A 6 -0.61 -7.43 -19.30
C ASN A 6 -1.19 -6.73 -18.05
N ARG A 7 -2.34 -7.14 -17.63
CA ARG A 7 -3.10 -6.54 -16.53
C ARG A 7 -2.46 -6.65 -15.14
N ARG A 8 -1.26 -7.19 -15.03
CA ARG A 8 -0.44 -7.12 -13.81
C ARG A 8 0.22 -5.77 -13.62
N TYR A 9 0.28 -4.95 -14.68
CA TYR A 9 1.03 -3.69 -14.67
C TYR A 9 0.16 -2.52 -15.10
N PHE A 10 0.58 -1.34 -14.66
CA PHE A 10 0.08 -0.08 -15.20
C PHE A 10 0.87 0.33 -16.44
N THR A 11 0.31 1.24 -17.20
CA THR A 11 0.97 1.92 -18.32
C THR A 11 0.69 3.42 -18.24
N VAL A 12 1.53 4.23 -18.87
CA VAL A 12 1.19 5.64 -19.10
C VAL A 12 0.09 5.76 -20.16
N ALA A 13 -0.61 6.89 -20.19
CA ALA A 13 -1.56 7.17 -21.24
C ALA A 13 -0.85 7.11 -22.61
N ASP A 14 -1.52 6.53 -23.60
CA ASP A 14 -1.06 6.42 -25.00
C ASP A 14 0.18 5.52 -25.26
N ASP A 15 0.70 4.83 -24.22
CA ASP A 15 1.79 3.87 -24.37
C ASP A 15 1.53 2.55 -23.61
N ASP A 16 0.76 1.64 -24.23
CA ASP A 16 0.51 0.29 -23.67
C ASP A 16 1.68 -0.70 -23.88
N ARG A 17 2.84 -0.21 -24.33
CA ARG A 17 4.02 -1.05 -24.56
C ARG A 17 5.02 -1.02 -23.41
N THR A 18 4.93 -0.01 -22.57
CA THR A 18 5.85 0.20 -21.44
C THR A 18 5.12 0.02 -20.14
N ALA A 19 5.48 -1.02 -19.38
CA ALA A 19 4.95 -1.23 -18.04
C ALA A 19 5.46 -0.17 -17.08
N VAL A 20 4.56 0.39 -16.29
CA VAL A 20 4.89 1.18 -15.11
C VAL A 20 4.90 0.24 -13.90
N TYR A 21 6.08 0.01 -13.37
CA TYR A 21 6.26 -0.73 -12.12
C TYR A 21 6.33 0.23 -10.94
N LEU A 22 5.48 0.02 -9.95
CA LEU A 22 5.37 0.86 -8.77
C LEU A 22 5.97 0.16 -7.56
N THR A 23 6.80 0.87 -6.80
CA THR A 23 7.35 0.37 -5.53
C THR A 23 7.82 1.52 -4.66
N GLY A 24 7.74 1.36 -3.36
CA GLY A 24 8.21 2.38 -2.43
C GLY A 24 7.77 2.17 -1.00
N SER A 25 7.95 3.21 -0.20
CA SER A 25 7.54 3.22 1.21
C SER A 25 6.55 4.34 1.47
N HIS A 26 5.62 4.10 2.38
CA HIS A 26 4.72 5.13 2.88
C HIS A 26 4.72 5.19 4.40
N ILE A 27 4.18 6.28 4.94
CA ILE A 27 4.04 6.54 6.38
C ILE A 27 2.67 7.11 6.68
N TRP A 28 2.19 6.93 7.89
CA TRP A 28 0.84 7.34 8.31
C TRP A 28 0.60 8.85 8.34
N ASN A 29 1.65 9.65 8.50
CA ASN A 29 1.55 11.11 8.65
C ASN A 29 1.98 11.89 7.40
N ASN A 30 1.89 11.30 6.22
CA ASN A 30 2.35 11.96 4.99
C ASN A 30 1.35 12.92 4.34
N LEU A 31 0.09 12.98 4.82
CA LEU A 31 -0.88 14.02 4.45
C LEU A 31 -1.19 14.96 5.61
N HIS A 32 -1.40 14.40 6.81
CA HIS A 32 -1.77 15.13 8.00
C HIS A 32 -0.59 15.30 8.94
N ASP A 33 -0.60 16.38 9.70
CA ASP A 33 0.26 16.55 10.87
C ASP A 33 -0.48 16.08 12.12
N GLY A 34 0.24 15.73 13.21
CA GLY A 34 -0.39 15.45 14.48
C GLY A 34 -0.38 14.02 14.96
N MET A 35 0.55 13.22 14.45
CA MET A 35 0.84 11.89 14.97
C MET A 35 2.04 11.95 15.92
N GLY A 36 1.89 11.46 17.15
CA GLY A 36 3.02 11.41 18.07
C GLY A 36 2.66 10.88 19.45
N PRO A 37 3.68 10.52 20.24
CA PRO A 37 3.49 10.15 21.64
C PRO A 37 3.26 11.37 22.52
N GLY A 38 2.33 11.27 23.46
CA GLY A 38 2.09 12.23 24.55
C GLY A 38 1.33 13.51 24.18
N GLY A 39 1.05 14.32 25.17
CA GLY A 39 0.62 15.72 25.06
C GLY A 39 -0.83 16.03 24.69
N GLY A 40 -1.55 15.14 24.07
CA GLY A 40 -2.92 15.44 23.59
C GLY A 40 -2.94 16.47 22.43
N CYS A 41 -4.15 16.87 22.01
CA CYS A 41 -4.33 17.74 20.84
C CYS A 41 -4.29 19.26 21.16
N ALA A 42 -3.73 19.67 22.29
CA ALA A 42 -3.70 21.07 22.74
C ALA A 42 -2.61 21.90 22.04
N GLU A 43 -1.50 21.29 21.66
CA GLU A 43 -0.39 21.93 20.98
C GLU A 43 -0.51 21.79 19.46
N ALA A 44 0.10 22.72 18.71
CA ALA A 44 0.23 22.57 17.26
C ALA A 44 1.14 21.37 16.98
N PRO A 45 0.71 20.45 16.12
CA PRO A 45 1.54 19.30 15.78
C PRO A 45 2.78 19.71 15.00
N GLU A 46 3.86 18.93 15.14
CA GLU A 46 5.05 19.08 14.30
C GLU A 46 4.71 18.77 12.84
N GLU A 47 5.14 19.66 11.96
CA GLU A 47 4.90 19.51 10.53
C GLU A 47 5.96 18.58 9.92
N LEU A 48 5.50 17.61 9.11
CA LEU A 48 6.39 16.73 8.36
C LEU A 48 7.15 17.53 7.31
N ASP A 49 8.49 17.45 7.31
CA ASP A 49 9.30 17.87 6.15
C ASP A 49 9.06 16.90 4.97
N TYR A 50 7.98 17.20 4.23
CA TYR A 50 7.53 16.38 3.13
C TYR A 50 8.53 16.37 1.96
N GLY A 51 9.27 17.47 1.76
CA GLY A 51 10.33 17.54 0.76
C GLY A 51 11.47 16.57 1.07
N ALA A 52 11.99 16.60 2.29
CA ALA A 52 13.02 15.68 2.74
C ALA A 52 12.57 14.21 2.71
N TYR A 53 11.28 13.94 3.06
CA TYR A 53 10.70 12.61 2.94
C TYR A 53 10.71 12.09 1.49
N LEU A 54 10.25 12.89 0.52
CA LEU A 54 10.27 12.48 -0.88
C LEU A 54 11.68 12.31 -1.44
N ASP A 55 12.61 13.21 -1.08
CA ASP A 55 14.01 13.12 -1.51
C ASP A 55 14.69 11.85 -0.97
N PHE A 56 14.39 11.48 0.28
CA PHE A 56 14.86 10.24 0.89
C PHE A 56 14.36 8.99 0.14
N LEU A 57 13.09 8.99 -0.29
CA LEU A 57 12.52 7.89 -1.08
C LEU A 57 13.13 7.84 -2.50
N ALA A 58 13.28 9.01 -3.14
CA ALA A 58 13.87 9.12 -4.48
C ALA A 58 15.31 8.60 -4.51
N GLU A 59 16.13 8.92 -3.49
CA GLU A 59 17.51 8.42 -3.36
C GLU A 59 17.58 6.88 -3.36
N ARG A 60 16.57 6.23 -2.78
CA ARG A 60 16.47 4.77 -2.73
C ARG A 60 15.80 4.16 -3.97
N GLY A 61 15.42 4.98 -4.95
CA GLY A 61 14.82 4.54 -6.20
C GLY A 61 13.33 4.25 -6.11
N HIS A 62 12.65 4.72 -5.07
CA HIS A 62 11.20 4.58 -4.94
C HIS A 62 10.46 5.49 -5.93
N ASN A 63 9.30 5.04 -6.40
CA ASN A 63 8.43 5.81 -7.28
C ASN A 63 6.94 5.73 -6.92
N PHE A 64 6.61 5.28 -5.74
CA PHE A 64 5.23 5.14 -5.30
C PHE A 64 5.05 5.36 -3.81
N ILE A 65 3.97 6.06 -3.45
CA ILE A 65 3.51 6.25 -2.07
C ILE A 65 1.99 6.12 -1.98
N ARG A 66 1.48 5.73 -0.82
CA ARG A 66 0.08 5.92 -0.42
C ARG A 66 -0.02 7.18 0.42
N LEU A 67 -0.96 8.07 0.13
CA LEU A 67 -1.18 9.32 0.85
C LEU A 67 -2.33 9.13 1.84
N TRP A 68 -2.00 9.13 3.13
CA TRP A 68 -2.91 8.70 4.19
C TRP A 68 -3.95 9.76 4.57
N ARG A 69 -5.20 9.37 4.48
CA ARG A 69 -6.34 10.17 4.94
C ARG A 69 -6.77 9.70 6.33
N TRP A 70 -6.44 10.45 7.36
CA TRP A 70 -6.98 10.25 8.71
C TRP A 70 -8.23 11.10 8.91
N GLU A 71 -9.36 10.45 9.19
CA GLU A 71 -10.63 11.16 9.35
C GLU A 71 -10.87 11.62 10.78
N GLN A 72 -10.35 10.92 11.76
CA GLN A 72 -10.43 11.36 13.15
C GLN A 72 -9.41 12.46 13.44
N PHE A 73 -9.90 13.66 13.76
CA PHE A 73 -9.07 14.78 14.19
C PHE A 73 -8.56 14.63 15.63
N LYS A 74 -9.16 13.70 16.41
CA LYS A 74 -8.76 13.34 17.75
C LYS A 74 -9.00 11.85 17.97
N SER A 75 -7.96 11.12 18.28
CA SER A 75 -8.06 9.73 18.69
C SER A 75 -6.96 9.42 19.70
N GLN A 76 -7.18 8.43 20.51
CA GLN A 76 -6.20 7.91 21.45
C GLN A 76 -6.04 6.41 21.15
N ALA A 77 -4.91 6.03 20.60
CA ALA A 77 -4.62 4.63 20.35
C ALA A 77 -4.42 3.86 21.67
N ALA A 78 -4.49 2.53 21.59
CA ALA A 78 -4.35 1.62 22.71
C ALA A 78 -3.13 1.92 23.58
N GLY A 79 -3.30 1.82 24.88
CA GLY A 79 -2.23 2.03 25.86
C GLY A 79 -2.07 3.46 26.35
N GLY A 80 -2.81 4.41 25.83
CA GLY A 80 -2.91 5.78 26.38
C GLY A 80 -1.81 6.75 26.00
N ASP A 81 -0.73 6.30 25.37
CA ASP A 81 0.45 7.12 25.12
C ASP A 81 0.58 7.63 23.67
N PHE A 82 -0.28 7.17 22.77
CA PHE A 82 -0.25 7.57 21.37
C PHE A 82 -1.51 8.34 21.01
N HIS A 83 -1.36 9.62 20.66
CA HIS A 83 -2.45 10.49 20.27
C HIS A 83 -2.40 10.82 18.78
N LEU A 84 -3.56 10.78 18.15
CA LEU A 84 -3.77 11.25 16.78
C LEU A 84 -4.54 12.58 16.86
N CYS A 85 -3.89 13.67 16.46
CA CYS A 85 -4.47 15.01 16.42
C CYS A 85 -4.44 15.56 15.00
N MET A 86 -5.01 14.80 14.07
CA MET A 86 -4.84 14.97 12.65
C MET A 86 -5.39 16.27 12.09
N THR A 87 -4.53 17.04 11.48
CA THR A 87 -4.85 18.33 10.86
C THR A 87 -4.05 18.53 9.56
N PRO A 88 -4.58 19.29 8.56
CA PRO A 88 -5.93 19.83 8.48
C PRO A 88 -6.99 18.75 8.21
N GLN A 89 -8.26 19.05 8.45
CA GLN A 89 -9.41 18.25 8.03
C GLN A 89 -10.13 18.95 6.86
N PRO A 90 -10.87 18.23 6.00
CA PRO A 90 -11.46 18.81 4.80
C PRO A 90 -12.64 19.75 5.04
N TRP A 91 -13.15 19.85 6.27
CA TRP A 91 -14.28 20.73 6.60
C TRP A 91 -13.84 21.92 7.45
N ALA A 92 -14.42 23.10 7.14
CA ALA A 92 -14.11 24.33 7.84
C ALA A 92 -14.63 24.32 9.28
N ARG A 93 -13.87 24.90 10.20
CA ARG A 93 -14.29 25.10 11.59
C ARG A 93 -14.91 26.47 11.75
N THR A 94 -16.24 26.52 11.77
CA THR A 94 -17.00 27.78 11.82
C THR A 94 -17.64 28.07 13.19
N GLY A 95 -17.80 27.03 14.05
CA GLY A 95 -18.64 27.16 15.24
C GLY A 95 -20.11 27.41 14.87
N PRO A 96 -20.99 27.82 15.80
CA PRO A 96 -20.70 28.03 17.22
C PRO A 96 -20.50 26.76 18.03
N GLY A 97 -19.90 26.95 19.22
CA GLY A 97 -19.62 25.87 20.16
C GLY A 97 -18.30 25.16 19.91
N ALA A 98 -17.91 24.33 20.85
CA ALA A 98 -16.66 23.57 20.83
C ALA A 98 -16.89 22.12 20.45
N ALA A 99 -16.04 21.57 19.59
CA ALA A 99 -15.92 20.16 19.33
C ALA A 99 -15.18 19.45 20.48
N LYS A 100 -15.04 18.12 20.40
CA LYS A 100 -14.40 17.31 21.45
C LYS A 100 -12.92 17.65 21.69
N ASP A 101 -12.25 18.32 20.75
CA ASP A 101 -10.89 18.86 20.89
C ASP A 101 -10.83 20.31 21.40
N GLN A 102 -11.96 20.86 21.87
CA GLN A 102 -12.14 22.22 22.36
C GLN A 102 -11.94 23.34 21.30
N LYS A 103 -11.77 22.98 20.03
CA LYS A 103 -11.74 23.92 18.89
C LYS A 103 -13.17 24.18 18.38
N PRO A 104 -13.41 25.21 17.56
CA PRO A 104 -14.73 25.45 16.97
C PRO A 104 -15.25 24.21 16.23
N LYS A 105 -16.57 23.98 16.28
CA LYS A 105 -17.22 22.88 15.56
C LYS A 105 -17.05 23.00 14.06
N PHE A 106 -17.04 21.87 13.37
CA PHE A 106 -17.02 21.79 11.92
C PHE A 106 -18.37 22.20 11.31
N ASP A 107 -18.30 22.78 10.14
CA ASP A 107 -19.41 22.91 9.21
C ASP A 107 -19.16 21.96 8.03
N LEU A 108 -19.89 20.85 8.01
CA LEU A 108 -19.72 19.78 7.02
C LEU A 108 -20.21 20.15 5.61
N GLU A 109 -20.88 21.29 5.45
CA GLU A 109 -21.29 21.84 4.16
C GLU A 109 -20.28 22.87 3.61
N ARG A 110 -19.18 23.13 4.34
CA ARG A 110 -18.14 24.08 3.95
C ARG A 110 -16.77 23.41 3.99
N PHE A 111 -16.12 23.38 2.85
CA PHE A 111 -14.75 22.85 2.75
C PHE A 111 -13.71 23.80 3.35
N GLU A 112 -12.65 23.21 3.91
CA GLU A 112 -11.43 23.89 4.32
C GLU A 112 -10.43 23.84 3.14
N GLU A 113 -10.35 24.93 2.38
CA GLU A 113 -9.53 24.94 1.15
C GLU A 113 -8.06 24.64 1.42
N ALA A 114 -7.52 25.00 2.59
CA ALA A 114 -6.14 24.66 2.96
C ALA A 114 -5.85 23.16 2.99
N PHE A 115 -6.86 22.31 3.25
CA PHE A 115 -6.72 20.86 3.13
C PHE A 115 -6.51 20.44 1.67
N PHE A 116 -7.31 20.97 0.77
CA PHE A 116 -7.25 20.62 -0.66
C PHE A 116 -6.01 21.20 -1.34
N ASP A 117 -5.59 22.41 -0.95
CA ASP A 117 -4.32 23.00 -1.40
C ASP A 117 -3.13 22.15 -0.97
N ARG A 118 -3.10 21.67 0.27
CA ARG A 118 -2.05 20.75 0.77
C ARG A 118 -2.10 19.43 0.02
N LEU A 119 -3.28 18.84 -0.14
CA LEU A 119 -3.45 17.58 -0.86
C LEU A 119 -2.86 17.68 -2.28
N ARG A 120 -3.25 18.73 -3.03
CA ARG A 120 -2.73 18.98 -4.37
C ARG A 120 -1.22 19.23 -4.38
N ALA A 121 -0.73 20.06 -3.49
CA ALA A 121 0.69 20.37 -3.38
C ALA A 121 1.55 19.12 -3.13
N ARG A 122 1.08 18.20 -2.25
CA ARG A 122 1.80 16.96 -1.94
C ARG A 122 1.82 15.97 -3.12
N VAL A 123 0.71 15.84 -3.84
CA VAL A 123 0.67 15.00 -5.05
C VAL A 123 1.55 15.59 -6.15
N ALA A 124 1.50 16.90 -6.39
CA ALA A 124 2.33 17.58 -7.38
C ALA A 124 3.83 17.44 -7.05
N ALA A 125 4.23 17.66 -5.78
CA ALA A 125 5.62 17.51 -5.34
C ALA A 125 6.18 16.09 -5.49
N ALA A 126 5.33 15.08 -5.31
CA ALA A 126 5.67 13.68 -5.61
C ALA A 126 5.87 13.48 -7.12
N GLY A 127 4.98 14.05 -7.94
CA GLY A 127 5.08 14.01 -9.41
C GLY A 127 6.35 14.64 -9.96
N GLU A 128 6.80 15.76 -9.38
CA GLU A 128 8.08 16.42 -9.74
C GLU A 128 9.29 15.50 -9.54
N ARG A 129 9.18 14.48 -8.68
CA ARG A 129 10.20 13.46 -8.42
C ARG A 129 9.95 12.14 -9.16
N GLY A 130 8.98 12.12 -10.09
CA GLY A 130 8.60 10.91 -10.84
C GLY A 130 7.90 9.86 -10.00
N MET A 131 7.25 10.27 -8.90
CA MET A 131 6.51 9.38 -8.01
C MET A 131 5.02 9.42 -8.30
N TYR A 132 4.41 8.25 -8.31
CA TYR A 132 2.95 8.06 -8.32
C TYR A 132 2.41 8.05 -6.89
N VAL A 133 1.16 8.46 -6.77
CA VAL A 133 0.48 8.60 -5.46
C VAL A 133 -0.87 7.91 -5.49
N ALA A 134 -1.09 6.93 -4.61
CA ALA A 134 -2.44 6.47 -4.29
C ALA A 134 -3.06 7.42 -3.27
N VAL A 135 -4.09 8.14 -3.69
CA VAL A 135 -4.83 9.08 -2.84
C VAL A 135 -5.99 8.34 -2.21
N MET A 136 -5.93 8.19 -0.89
CA MET A 136 -6.96 7.57 -0.07
C MET A 136 -8.10 8.56 0.18
N PHE A 137 -9.33 8.20 -0.19
CA PHE A 137 -10.49 9.06 0.07
C PHE A 137 -10.93 8.98 1.53
N PHE A 138 -10.97 7.79 2.10
CA PHE A 138 -11.50 7.51 3.42
C PHE A 138 -10.54 6.66 4.24
N ASP A 139 -10.75 6.70 5.56
CA ASP A 139 -10.02 5.88 6.51
C ASP A 139 -10.97 4.89 7.18
N GLY A 140 -10.65 3.61 7.11
CA GLY A 140 -11.37 2.58 7.84
C GLY A 140 -10.71 2.29 9.18
N PHE A 141 -9.39 2.03 9.15
CA PHE A 141 -8.65 1.63 10.35
C PHE A 141 -8.67 2.68 11.46
N GLY A 142 -8.47 3.95 11.15
CA GLY A 142 -8.48 5.02 12.14
C GLY A 142 -9.80 5.16 12.89
N LEU A 143 -10.93 4.79 12.26
CA LEU A 143 -12.24 4.76 12.92
C LEU A 143 -12.31 3.65 13.99
N HIS A 144 -11.48 2.62 13.90
CA HIS A 144 -11.41 1.54 14.87
C HIS A 144 -10.49 1.86 16.06
N LEU A 145 -9.62 2.87 15.96
CA LEU A 145 -8.59 3.13 16.98
C LEU A 145 -9.12 3.84 18.23
N SER A 146 -10.27 4.47 18.18
CA SER A 146 -10.84 5.09 19.37
C SER A 146 -11.43 4.02 20.31
N PRO A 147 -11.15 4.08 21.63
CA PRO A 147 -11.63 3.08 22.55
C PRO A 147 -13.17 3.16 22.76
N ALA A 148 -13.77 2.02 23.09
CA ALA A 148 -15.16 1.96 23.52
C ALA A 148 -15.41 2.89 24.74
N PRO A 149 -16.62 3.45 24.91
CA PRO A 149 -17.82 3.17 24.11
C PRO A 149 -18.03 4.09 22.91
N ASP A 150 -17.23 5.13 22.70
CA ASP A 150 -17.44 6.12 21.64
C ASP A 150 -16.29 6.07 20.60
N HIS A 151 -16.36 5.10 19.70
CA HIS A 151 -15.33 4.87 18.68
C HIS A 151 -15.19 5.99 17.65
N VAL A 152 -16.21 6.84 17.49
CA VAL A 152 -16.23 7.94 16.52
C VAL A 152 -16.14 9.30 17.17
N GLU A 153 -15.75 9.36 18.45
CA GLU A 153 -15.69 10.61 19.23
C GLU A 153 -14.86 11.71 18.55
N GLY A 154 -13.76 11.33 17.89
CA GLY A 154 -12.87 12.26 17.20
C GLY A 154 -13.22 12.50 15.73
N HIS A 155 -14.36 12.01 15.25
CA HIS A 155 -14.74 12.18 13.86
C HIS A 155 -15.57 13.46 13.64
N PRO A 156 -15.37 14.23 12.55
CA PRO A 156 -16.17 15.43 12.28
C PRO A 156 -17.68 15.17 12.19
N PHE A 157 -18.10 13.99 11.75
CA PHE A 157 -19.51 13.60 11.65
C PHE A 157 -20.14 13.14 12.97
N HIS A 158 -19.39 13.05 14.06
CA HIS A 158 -19.99 12.87 15.40
C HIS A 158 -20.82 14.09 15.79
N ALA A 159 -22.01 13.89 16.39
CA ALA A 159 -22.99 14.94 16.68
C ALA A 159 -22.42 16.11 17.54
N ALA A 160 -21.47 15.83 18.41
CA ALA A 160 -20.84 16.86 19.23
C ALA A 160 -19.90 17.76 18.44
N ASN A 161 -19.42 17.35 17.26
CA ASN A 161 -18.31 17.97 16.55
C ASN A 161 -18.72 18.88 15.40
N ASN A 162 -19.98 18.85 14.94
CA ASN A 162 -20.43 19.67 13.82
C ASN A 162 -21.64 20.56 14.18
N VAL A 163 -21.86 21.57 13.35
CA VAL A 163 -23.00 22.50 13.48
C VAL A 163 -24.23 22.04 12.68
N ASN A 164 -24.08 21.04 11.80
CA ASN A 164 -25.09 20.58 10.85
C ASN A 164 -26.09 19.62 11.48
N GLY A 165 -25.88 19.19 12.73
CA GLY A 165 -26.74 18.21 13.41
C GLY A 165 -26.64 16.80 12.79
N ILE A 166 -25.52 16.47 12.18
CA ILE A 166 -25.18 15.12 11.74
C ILE A 166 -24.66 14.34 12.94
N GLY A 167 -25.06 13.07 13.07
CA GLY A 167 -24.59 12.21 14.17
C GLY A 167 -24.39 10.78 13.71
N ILE A 168 -23.14 10.37 13.50
CA ILE A 168 -22.78 8.95 13.42
C ILE A 168 -22.45 8.43 14.82
N GLY A 169 -22.84 7.21 15.13
CA GLY A 169 -22.52 6.52 16.40
C GLY A 169 -21.57 5.36 16.21
N SER A 170 -21.32 4.95 14.96
CA SER A 170 -20.46 3.82 14.62
C SER A 170 -19.89 3.96 13.22
N ILE A 171 -18.96 3.09 12.87
CA ILE A 171 -18.47 2.94 11.49
C ILE A 171 -19.61 2.56 10.54
N ALA A 172 -20.54 1.72 10.97
CA ALA A 172 -21.66 1.30 10.15
C ALA A 172 -22.51 2.48 9.67
N ASP A 173 -22.70 3.51 10.50
CA ASP A 173 -23.41 4.73 10.11
C ASP A 173 -22.66 5.56 9.06
N TYR A 174 -21.39 5.25 8.81
CA TYR A 174 -20.52 6.01 7.92
C TYR A 174 -20.03 5.23 6.69
N GLN A 175 -19.85 3.91 6.80
CA GLN A 175 -19.26 3.09 5.72
C GLN A 175 -20.08 1.84 5.36
N VAL A 176 -21.35 1.75 5.78
CA VAL A 176 -22.22 0.61 5.43
C VAL A 176 -23.54 1.11 4.83
N LEU A 177 -23.83 0.65 3.61
CA LEU A 177 -25.09 1.02 2.95
C LEU A 177 -26.30 0.21 3.52
N PRO A 178 -27.48 0.86 3.63
CA PRO A 178 -27.77 2.25 3.24
C PRO A 178 -27.34 3.25 4.33
N LEU A 179 -26.74 4.36 3.92
CA LEU A 179 -26.40 5.47 4.81
C LEU A 179 -27.59 6.40 5.04
N ASP A 180 -27.53 7.22 6.10
CA ASP A 180 -28.34 8.42 6.17
C ASP A 180 -28.14 9.27 4.91
N PRO A 181 -29.20 9.70 4.21
CA PRO A 181 -29.07 10.45 2.95
C PRO A 181 -28.23 11.72 3.06
N ARG A 182 -28.19 12.37 4.24
CA ARG A 182 -27.35 13.55 4.47
C ARG A 182 -25.88 13.18 4.61
N VAL A 183 -25.57 12.07 5.29
CA VAL A 183 -24.19 11.54 5.38
C VAL A 183 -23.71 11.16 3.99
N GLN A 184 -24.53 10.45 3.23
CA GLN A 184 -24.18 10.03 1.87
C GLN A 184 -23.91 11.22 0.95
N ALA A 185 -24.77 12.26 0.99
CA ALA A 185 -24.60 13.47 0.19
C ALA A 185 -23.31 14.23 0.53
N LEU A 186 -22.95 14.29 1.82
CA LEU A 186 -21.71 14.94 2.27
C LEU A 186 -20.47 14.14 1.81
N GLN A 187 -20.51 12.82 1.85
CA GLN A 187 -19.44 11.97 1.32
C GLN A 187 -19.31 12.14 -0.20
N GLU A 188 -20.42 12.18 -0.92
CA GLU A 188 -20.44 12.42 -2.37
C GLU A 188 -19.80 13.78 -2.71
N ALA A 189 -20.19 14.85 -2.01
CA ALA A 189 -19.60 16.18 -2.19
C ALA A 189 -18.09 16.18 -1.93
N TYR A 190 -17.64 15.49 -0.89
CA TYR A 190 -16.22 15.37 -0.56
C TYR A 190 -15.43 14.62 -1.64
N VAL A 191 -15.92 13.46 -2.09
CA VAL A 191 -15.26 12.67 -3.14
C VAL A 191 -15.15 13.49 -4.42
N ARG A 192 -16.23 14.16 -4.85
CA ARG A 192 -16.23 15.03 -6.03
C ARG A 192 -15.19 16.16 -5.87
N LYS A 193 -15.13 16.83 -4.72
CA LYS A 193 -14.15 17.89 -4.46
C LYS A 193 -12.70 17.39 -4.52
N VAL A 194 -12.40 16.19 -4.01
CA VAL A 194 -11.06 15.59 -4.12
C VAL A 194 -10.71 15.33 -5.58
N VAL A 195 -11.62 14.72 -6.35
CA VAL A 195 -11.42 14.44 -7.79
C VAL A 195 -11.24 15.74 -8.55
N ASP A 196 -12.09 16.75 -8.35
CA ASP A 196 -11.97 18.06 -9.00
C ASP A 196 -10.65 18.77 -8.67
N THR A 197 -10.10 18.52 -7.48
CA THR A 197 -8.83 19.11 -7.05
C THR A 197 -7.63 18.50 -7.75
N LEU A 198 -7.69 17.22 -8.15
CA LEU A 198 -6.51 16.45 -8.53
C LEU A 198 -6.54 15.88 -9.96
N HIS A 199 -7.71 15.85 -10.64
CA HIS A 199 -7.96 15.10 -11.88
C HIS A 199 -6.95 15.35 -13.01
N ASP A 200 -6.31 16.53 -13.03
CA ASP A 200 -5.34 16.95 -14.06
C ASP A 200 -3.89 16.51 -13.76
N LEU A 201 -3.65 15.87 -12.61
CA LEU A 201 -2.32 15.38 -12.23
C LEU A 201 -2.12 13.95 -12.75
N PRO A 202 -1.08 13.69 -13.58
CA PRO A 202 -0.94 12.40 -14.28
C PRO A 202 -0.40 11.25 -13.40
N ASN A 203 0.04 11.55 -12.19
CA ASN A 203 0.69 10.61 -11.29
C ASN A 203 -0.24 10.07 -10.19
N LEU A 204 -1.54 9.95 -10.50
CA LEU A 204 -2.57 9.55 -9.54
C LEU A 204 -3.02 8.10 -9.69
N LEU A 205 -3.27 7.47 -8.56
CA LEU A 205 -4.16 6.36 -8.36
C LEU A 205 -5.19 6.74 -7.28
N TRP A 206 -6.42 6.28 -7.41
CA TRP A 206 -7.42 6.45 -6.37
C TRP A 206 -7.47 5.22 -5.46
N GLU A 207 -7.67 5.44 -4.18
CA GLU A 207 -7.90 4.40 -3.17
C GLU A 207 -9.17 4.71 -2.40
N VAL A 208 -10.10 3.73 -2.30
CA VAL A 208 -11.37 3.96 -1.61
C VAL A 208 -11.15 4.29 -0.14
N ALA A 209 -10.55 3.38 0.59
CA ALA A 209 -10.28 3.53 2.01
C ALA A 209 -9.24 2.52 2.48
N ASN A 210 -8.52 2.83 3.56
CA ASN A 210 -7.66 1.87 4.22
C ASN A 210 -8.47 1.01 5.20
N GLU A 211 -8.43 -0.31 5.04
CA GLU A 211 -8.95 -1.28 6.00
C GLU A 211 -10.38 -1.01 6.53
N SER A 212 -11.32 -0.67 5.63
CA SER A 212 -12.72 -0.56 6.01
C SER A 212 -13.29 -1.89 6.47
N SER A 213 -14.32 -1.87 7.32
CA SER A 213 -14.90 -3.07 7.92
C SER A 213 -15.41 -4.09 6.90
N GLY A 214 -15.11 -5.37 7.13
CA GLY A 214 -15.60 -6.52 6.38
C GLY A 214 -16.70 -7.32 7.09
N GLY A 215 -17.41 -6.74 8.05
CA GLY A 215 -18.54 -7.36 8.73
C GLY A 215 -18.18 -8.20 9.97
N GLY A 216 -16.93 -8.14 10.43
CA GLY A 216 -16.47 -8.86 11.59
C GLY A 216 -16.33 -8.00 12.84
N THR A 217 -15.95 -8.66 13.93
CA THR A 217 -15.36 -8.04 15.11
C THR A 217 -13.90 -8.41 15.16
N ALA A 218 -13.05 -7.51 15.65
CA ALA A 218 -11.64 -7.83 15.85
C ALA A 218 -11.49 -9.10 16.71
N ASP A 219 -10.44 -9.87 16.45
CA ASP A 219 -10.04 -10.96 17.34
C ASP A 219 -9.95 -10.44 18.79
N PRO A 220 -10.49 -11.16 19.79
CA PRO A 220 -10.54 -10.66 21.17
C PRO A 220 -9.18 -10.23 21.73
N ALA A 221 -8.09 -10.93 21.40
CA ALA A 221 -6.75 -10.57 21.87
C ALA A 221 -6.22 -9.32 21.16
N PHE A 222 -6.50 -9.18 19.87
CA PHE A 222 -6.14 -7.99 19.10
C PHE A 222 -7.00 -6.79 19.51
N ALA A 223 -8.31 -7.00 19.73
CA ALA A 223 -9.21 -5.97 20.24
C ALA A 223 -8.80 -5.48 21.63
N GLU A 224 -8.36 -6.40 22.52
CA GLU A 224 -7.81 -6.02 23.83
C GLU A 224 -6.53 -5.20 23.70
N MET A 225 -5.62 -5.61 22.81
CA MET A 225 -4.38 -4.87 22.52
C MET A 225 -4.65 -3.44 22.02
N LEU A 226 -5.69 -3.25 21.22
CA LEU A 226 -6.11 -1.94 20.71
C LEU A 226 -7.08 -1.18 21.63
N GLY A 227 -7.39 -1.69 22.83
CA GLY A 227 -8.38 -1.08 23.73
C GLY A 227 -9.83 -1.15 23.23
N GLN A 228 -10.13 -2.09 22.32
CA GLN A 228 -11.42 -2.23 21.65
C GLN A 228 -12.26 -3.41 22.17
N ALA A 229 -11.88 -3.99 23.29
CA ALA A 229 -12.62 -5.08 23.90
C ALA A 229 -14.10 -4.70 24.10
N GLY A 230 -15.01 -5.53 23.60
CA GLY A 230 -16.46 -5.27 23.64
C GLY A 230 -16.98 -4.36 22.53
N THR A 231 -16.19 -4.10 21.48
CA THR A 231 -16.64 -3.38 20.28
C THR A 231 -17.79 -4.12 19.59
N PRO A 232 -18.87 -3.44 19.21
CA PRO A 232 -19.94 -4.04 18.43
C PRO A 232 -19.44 -4.42 17.02
N GLU A 233 -20.22 -5.24 16.35
CA GLU A 233 -20.02 -5.53 14.93
C GLU A 233 -20.09 -4.22 14.11
N TRP A 234 -19.08 -3.99 13.25
CA TRP A 234 -18.94 -2.73 12.52
C TRP A 234 -19.65 -2.72 11.16
N GLY A 235 -20.28 -3.85 10.78
CA GLY A 235 -20.96 -4.02 9.51
C GLY A 235 -20.01 -4.26 8.33
N ASP A 236 -20.56 -4.58 7.17
CA ASP A 236 -19.84 -4.89 5.94
C ASP A 236 -19.84 -3.68 5.00
N SER A 237 -18.66 -3.08 4.78
CA SER A 237 -18.48 -1.92 3.92
C SER A 237 -18.35 -2.24 2.43
N THR A 238 -18.40 -3.51 2.01
CA THR A 238 -18.16 -3.92 0.62
C THR A 238 -19.03 -3.15 -0.39
N ALA A 239 -20.34 -3.10 -0.15
CA ALA A 239 -21.27 -2.40 -1.05
C ALA A 239 -21.01 -0.88 -1.08
N TRP A 240 -20.63 -0.29 0.04
CA TRP A 240 -20.26 1.13 0.13
C TRP A 240 -18.96 1.43 -0.63
N GLN A 241 -17.95 0.59 -0.51
CA GLN A 241 -16.70 0.76 -1.26
C GLN A 241 -16.95 0.67 -2.78
N TYR A 242 -17.81 -0.27 -3.23
CA TYR A 242 -18.19 -0.36 -4.65
C TYR A 242 -18.95 0.89 -5.11
N TRP A 243 -19.81 1.44 -4.26
CA TRP A 243 -20.50 2.69 -4.53
C TRP A 243 -19.54 3.88 -4.67
N VAL A 244 -18.50 3.98 -3.83
CA VAL A 244 -17.46 5.02 -3.96
C VAL A 244 -16.70 4.89 -5.28
N ILE A 245 -16.33 3.66 -5.69
CA ILE A 245 -15.67 3.42 -6.98
C ILE A 245 -16.56 3.90 -8.13
N ASP A 246 -17.85 3.53 -8.11
CA ASP A 246 -18.81 3.95 -9.13
C ASP A 246 -19.02 5.48 -9.13
N LEU A 247 -19.07 6.10 -7.97
CA LEU A 247 -19.18 7.55 -7.82
C LEU A 247 -18.00 8.28 -8.49
N VAL A 248 -16.77 7.87 -8.22
CA VAL A 248 -15.58 8.47 -8.84
C VAL A 248 -15.64 8.33 -10.36
N ARG A 249 -15.92 7.13 -10.86
CA ARG A 249 -15.99 6.86 -12.31
C ARG A 249 -17.08 7.67 -13.00
N ARG A 250 -18.25 7.79 -12.38
CA ARG A 250 -19.33 8.61 -12.91
C ARG A 250 -18.94 10.08 -12.92
N HIS A 251 -18.32 10.57 -11.87
CA HIS A 251 -17.89 11.97 -11.79
C HIS A 251 -16.81 12.31 -12.83
N GLU A 252 -15.77 11.47 -12.97
CA GLU A 252 -14.78 11.62 -14.04
C GLU A 252 -15.43 11.68 -15.43
N ALA A 253 -16.40 10.78 -15.70
CA ALA A 253 -17.13 10.75 -16.99
C ALA A 253 -18.04 11.96 -17.19
N GLU A 254 -18.78 12.40 -16.17
CA GLU A 254 -19.67 13.57 -16.21
C GLU A 254 -18.90 14.87 -16.48
N MET A 255 -17.70 14.99 -15.93
CA MET A 255 -16.84 16.16 -16.05
C MET A 255 -15.91 16.12 -17.28
N GLY A 256 -15.82 14.95 -17.94
CA GLY A 256 -14.88 14.76 -19.05
C GLY A 256 -13.42 14.71 -18.61
N TYR A 257 -13.17 14.28 -17.38
CA TYR A 257 -11.80 14.10 -16.85
C TYR A 257 -11.19 12.80 -17.34
N ASP A 258 -9.85 12.76 -17.35
CA ASP A 258 -9.12 11.54 -17.59
C ASP A 258 -9.38 10.54 -16.45
N ARG A 259 -9.46 9.26 -16.81
CA ARG A 259 -9.71 8.20 -15.86
C ARG A 259 -8.43 7.80 -15.15
N HIS A 260 -8.48 7.74 -13.81
CA HIS A 260 -7.40 7.25 -12.97
C HIS A 260 -7.73 5.85 -12.39
N PRO A 261 -6.73 4.96 -12.21
CA PRO A 261 -6.98 3.63 -11.67
C PRO A 261 -7.52 3.69 -10.24
N MET A 262 -8.65 3.02 -10.01
CA MET A 262 -9.27 2.87 -8.68
C MET A 262 -8.77 1.61 -7.98
N GLY A 263 -8.52 1.70 -6.69
CA GLY A 263 -8.09 0.62 -5.84
C GLY A 263 -8.98 0.36 -4.64
N MET A 264 -8.95 -0.89 -4.22
CA MET A 264 -9.56 -1.35 -2.98
C MET A 264 -8.53 -2.11 -2.17
N THR A 265 -8.44 -1.79 -0.87
CA THR A 265 -7.55 -2.47 0.06
C THR A 265 -8.29 -3.49 0.89
N MET A 266 -7.56 -4.37 1.59
CA MET A 266 -8.17 -5.37 2.46
C MET A 266 -9.17 -4.73 3.42
N GLN A 267 -10.18 -5.49 3.80
CA GLN A 267 -11.12 -5.11 4.85
C GLN A 267 -10.67 -5.68 6.20
N PHE A 268 -10.88 -4.91 7.25
CA PHE A 268 -10.59 -5.33 8.61
C PHE A 268 -11.61 -4.76 9.61
N PRO A 269 -12.11 -5.56 10.56
CA PRO A 269 -11.98 -7.02 10.66
C PRO A 269 -12.90 -7.78 9.68
N VAL A 270 -12.58 -9.05 9.42
CA VAL A 270 -13.36 -9.93 8.56
C VAL A 270 -13.73 -11.20 9.34
N PRO A 271 -14.99 -11.70 9.28
CA PRO A 271 -15.41 -12.89 10.03
C PRO A 271 -14.68 -14.17 9.63
N ASP A 272 -14.36 -14.31 8.35
CA ASP A 272 -13.68 -15.48 7.78
C ASP A 272 -12.35 -15.04 7.15
N GLN A 273 -11.27 -15.23 7.86
CA GLN A 273 -9.93 -14.82 7.45
C GLN A 273 -9.46 -15.47 6.14
N THR A 274 -10.04 -16.61 5.74
CA THR A 274 -9.71 -17.25 4.45
C THR A 274 -10.35 -16.53 3.26
N LYS A 275 -11.23 -15.55 3.50
CA LYS A 275 -11.97 -14.79 2.49
C LYS A 275 -11.68 -13.31 2.48
N VAL A 276 -10.65 -12.86 3.17
CA VAL A 276 -10.25 -11.44 3.24
C VAL A 276 -10.14 -10.81 1.86
N ASN A 277 -9.59 -11.51 0.90
CA ASN A 277 -9.36 -10.98 -0.45
C ASN A 277 -10.54 -11.21 -1.44
N ALA A 278 -11.56 -11.96 -1.06
CA ALA A 278 -12.69 -12.23 -1.97
C ALA A 278 -13.43 -10.97 -2.42
N PRO A 279 -13.78 -10.01 -1.54
CA PRO A 279 -14.41 -8.75 -1.94
C PRO A 279 -13.53 -7.91 -2.87
N LEU A 280 -12.21 -7.92 -2.65
CA LEU A 280 -11.24 -7.18 -3.47
C LEU A 280 -11.20 -7.75 -4.89
N LEU A 281 -11.08 -9.07 -5.02
CA LEU A 281 -11.05 -9.76 -6.31
C LEU A 281 -12.37 -9.57 -7.10
N ALA A 282 -13.50 -9.58 -6.40
CA ALA A 282 -14.83 -9.36 -7.00
C ALA A 282 -15.14 -7.88 -7.28
N SER A 283 -14.36 -6.93 -6.73
CA SER A 283 -14.63 -5.50 -6.84
C SER A 283 -14.56 -4.97 -8.27
N PRO A 284 -15.17 -3.81 -8.56
CA PRO A 284 -14.94 -3.10 -9.81
C PRO A 284 -13.59 -2.33 -9.86
N ALA A 285 -12.75 -2.40 -8.82
CA ALA A 285 -11.43 -1.77 -8.78
C ALA A 285 -10.48 -2.33 -9.83
N GLU A 286 -9.54 -1.53 -10.32
CA GLU A 286 -8.47 -1.94 -11.23
C GLU A 286 -7.26 -2.52 -10.50
N TRP A 287 -6.97 -2.02 -9.30
CA TRP A 287 -5.90 -2.55 -8.45
C TRP A 287 -6.42 -2.89 -7.07
N ILE A 288 -5.73 -3.82 -6.43
CA ILE A 288 -6.06 -4.26 -5.08
C ILE A 288 -4.80 -4.29 -4.21
N SER A 289 -5.00 -4.07 -2.90
CA SER A 289 -3.99 -4.37 -1.91
C SER A 289 -4.51 -5.45 -0.96
N PRO A 290 -4.05 -6.70 -1.14
CA PRO A 290 -4.56 -7.85 -0.41
C PRO A 290 -4.16 -7.85 1.06
N GLY A 291 -5.00 -8.47 1.88
CA GLY A 291 -4.68 -8.81 3.27
C GLY A 291 -4.21 -10.26 3.44
N TYR A 292 -3.98 -10.62 4.68
CA TYR A 292 -3.60 -11.97 5.09
C TYR A 292 -4.81 -12.92 5.02
N ASP A 293 -4.92 -13.68 3.96
CA ASP A 293 -5.94 -14.71 3.75
C ASP A 293 -5.41 -16.13 4.03
N ASP A 294 -4.49 -16.22 4.96
CA ASP A 294 -3.84 -17.49 5.32
C ASP A 294 -4.77 -18.36 6.18
N GLU A 295 -4.90 -19.63 5.84
CA GLU A 295 -5.69 -20.60 6.59
C GLU A 295 -5.25 -20.71 8.08
N ILE A 296 -3.99 -20.37 8.38
CA ILE A 296 -3.46 -20.33 9.74
C ILE A 296 -4.18 -19.32 10.64
N PHE A 297 -4.82 -18.31 10.05
CA PHE A 297 -5.62 -17.32 10.77
C PHE A 297 -7.14 -17.58 10.69
N ALA A 298 -7.57 -18.70 10.12
CA ALA A 298 -8.99 -19.02 9.94
C ALA A 298 -9.82 -19.04 11.24
N GLY A 299 -9.16 -19.26 12.39
CA GLY A 299 -9.79 -19.25 13.72
C GLY A 299 -9.88 -17.88 14.39
N GLY A 300 -9.49 -16.82 13.72
CA GLY A 300 -9.45 -15.45 14.28
C GLY A 300 -8.00 -15.10 14.59
N GLY A 301 -7.04 -14.92 14.37
CA GLY A 301 -5.68 -14.48 14.70
C GLY A 301 -5.28 -13.28 13.84
N HIS A 302 -4.18 -12.70 14.20
CA HIS A 302 -3.62 -11.58 13.45
C HIS A 302 -2.10 -11.72 13.32
N PRO A 303 -1.48 -11.41 12.16
CA PRO A 303 -0.03 -11.55 11.97
C PRO A 303 0.82 -10.77 12.97
N MET A 304 0.28 -9.69 13.53
CA MET A 304 0.97 -8.91 14.56
C MET A 304 0.83 -9.46 15.97
N ALA A 305 -0.06 -10.40 16.22
CA ALA A 305 -0.22 -10.95 17.57
C ALA A 305 1.09 -11.61 18.03
N PRO A 306 1.49 -11.45 19.32
CA PRO A 306 2.72 -12.03 19.82
C PRO A 306 2.76 -13.55 19.60
N GLY A 307 3.80 -14.05 18.96
CA GLY A 307 3.96 -15.48 18.67
C GLY A 307 3.18 -16.01 17.47
N SER A 308 2.46 -15.16 16.75
CA SER A 308 1.79 -15.55 15.51
C SER A 308 2.78 -15.95 14.42
N PRO A 309 2.42 -16.93 13.57
CA PRO A 309 3.18 -17.23 12.38
C PRO A 309 3.19 -16.03 11.40
N GLN A 310 4.11 -16.03 10.47
CA GLN A 310 4.16 -15.02 9.42
C GLN A 310 3.08 -15.29 8.38
N SER A 311 2.56 -14.23 7.80
CA SER A 311 1.70 -14.35 6.62
C SER A 311 2.49 -14.89 5.42
N ARG A 312 1.86 -15.76 4.62
CA ARG A 312 2.43 -16.22 3.35
C ARG A 312 2.73 -15.07 2.38
N TRP A 313 2.00 -13.97 2.46
CA TRP A 313 2.26 -12.78 1.65
C TRP A 313 3.64 -12.17 1.92
N LEU A 314 4.18 -12.39 3.12
CA LEU A 314 5.55 -11.99 3.46
C LEU A 314 6.56 -13.07 3.06
N GLU A 315 6.28 -14.34 3.34
CA GLU A 315 7.27 -15.43 3.20
C GLU A 315 7.30 -16.05 1.82
N ASP A 316 6.15 -16.31 1.20
CA ASP A 316 6.00 -16.91 -0.14
C ASP A 316 4.74 -16.35 -0.83
N PRO A 317 4.81 -15.11 -1.33
CA PRO A 317 3.66 -14.44 -1.92
C PRO A 317 3.05 -15.26 -3.06
N PRO A 318 1.71 -15.34 -3.17
CA PRO A 318 1.06 -16.01 -4.30
C PRO A 318 1.36 -15.27 -5.61
N ALA A 319 1.43 -15.98 -6.72
CA ALA A 319 1.63 -15.33 -8.02
C ALA A 319 0.37 -14.56 -8.45
N ALA A 320 0.54 -13.33 -8.92
CA ALA A 320 -0.53 -12.56 -9.54
C ALA A 320 -1.02 -13.26 -10.81
N ASP A 321 -2.32 -13.52 -10.89
CA ASP A 321 -2.94 -14.18 -12.04
C ASP A 321 -3.19 -13.25 -13.24
N GLY A 322 -3.12 -11.94 -13.03
CA GLY A 322 -3.40 -10.92 -14.04
C GLY A 322 -4.87 -10.50 -14.09
N ALA A 323 -5.71 -10.93 -13.16
CA ALA A 323 -7.08 -10.41 -13.07
C ALA A 323 -7.10 -8.94 -12.65
N LYS A 324 -6.19 -8.56 -11.76
CA LYS A 324 -6.01 -7.20 -11.24
C LYS A 324 -4.54 -6.88 -11.03
N VAL A 325 -4.20 -5.60 -10.98
CA VAL A 325 -2.90 -5.17 -10.47
C VAL A 325 -2.87 -5.40 -8.96
N VAL A 326 -1.80 -6.03 -8.46
CA VAL A 326 -1.60 -6.31 -7.04
C VAL A 326 -0.56 -5.35 -6.48
N ILE A 327 -0.98 -4.43 -5.62
CA ILE A 327 -0.11 -3.60 -4.79
C ILE A 327 0.04 -4.30 -3.44
N SER A 328 1.21 -4.87 -3.21
CA SER A 328 1.49 -5.73 -2.06
C SER A 328 2.03 -4.88 -0.92
N ASP A 329 1.15 -4.44 0.00
CA ASP A 329 1.47 -3.55 1.10
C ASP A 329 1.65 -4.32 2.41
N THR A 330 2.81 -4.16 3.04
CA THR A 330 3.06 -4.79 4.35
C THR A 330 2.12 -4.31 5.45
N ASP A 331 1.50 -3.14 5.30
CA ASP A 331 0.48 -2.65 6.21
C ASP A 331 -0.69 -3.64 6.36
N HIS A 332 -1.05 -4.32 5.27
CA HIS A 332 -2.24 -5.16 5.19
C HIS A 332 -2.04 -6.62 5.61
N TYR A 333 -0.81 -7.12 5.74
CA TYR A 333 -0.59 -8.53 6.08
C TYR A 333 0.60 -8.80 6.99
N ALA A 334 1.48 -7.83 7.19
CA ALA A 334 2.64 -7.94 8.05
C ALA A 334 3.13 -6.57 8.55
N PRO A 335 2.28 -5.76 9.24
CA PRO A 335 2.65 -4.44 9.69
C PRO A 335 3.94 -4.47 10.54
N GLY A 336 4.84 -3.54 10.30
CA GLY A 336 6.14 -3.48 10.97
C GLY A 336 7.17 -4.51 10.49
N ARG A 337 6.92 -5.18 9.38
CA ARG A 337 7.80 -6.17 8.78
C ARG A 337 8.00 -5.86 7.29
N GLY A 338 8.90 -6.61 6.68
CA GLY A 338 9.30 -6.49 5.29
C GLY A 338 10.82 -6.38 5.19
N ASP A 339 11.44 -7.23 4.38
CA ASP A 339 12.87 -7.27 4.15
C ASP A 339 13.20 -7.24 2.65
N ALA A 340 14.49 -7.27 2.35
CA ALA A 340 14.94 -7.26 0.96
C ALA A 340 14.42 -8.47 0.17
N LEU A 341 14.37 -9.63 0.81
CA LEU A 341 13.94 -10.86 0.15
C LEU A 341 12.44 -10.84 -0.18
N TRP A 342 11.61 -10.31 0.73
CA TRP A 342 10.20 -10.08 0.47
C TRP A 342 9.95 -9.19 -0.76
N ALA A 343 10.71 -8.07 -0.88
CA ALA A 343 10.55 -7.17 -2.03
C ALA A 343 10.85 -7.89 -3.35
N TRP A 344 11.91 -8.69 -3.41
CA TRP A 344 12.25 -9.48 -4.58
C TRP A 344 11.24 -10.60 -4.88
N LYS A 345 10.81 -11.36 -3.87
CA LYS A 345 9.79 -12.40 -4.03
C LYS A 345 8.49 -11.81 -4.58
N SER A 346 8.02 -10.71 -4.00
CA SER A 346 6.81 -10.02 -4.45
C SER A 346 6.93 -9.55 -5.91
N PHE A 347 8.08 -8.97 -6.29
CA PHE A 347 8.31 -8.55 -7.66
C PHE A 347 8.24 -9.73 -8.65
N LEU A 348 8.91 -10.86 -8.35
CA LEU A 348 8.89 -12.02 -9.23
C LEU A 348 7.51 -12.71 -9.30
N ARG A 349 6.66 -12.47 -8.31
CA ARG A 349 5.25 -12.88 -8.31
C ARG A 349 4.32 -11.93 -9.10
N GLY A 350 4.89 -10.89 -9.70
CA GLY A 350 4.12 -9.90 -10.48
C GLY A 350 3.39 -8.86 -9.63
N HIS A 351 3.86 -8.63 -8.41
CA HIS A 351 3.33 -7.61 -7.51
C HIS A 351 4.10 -6.31 -7.59
N HIS A 352 3.47 -5.25 -7.06
CA HIS A 352 4.02 -3.94 -6.78
C HIS A 352 4.23 -3.80 -5.27
N PRO A 353 5.40 -4.17 -4.70
CA PRO A 353 5.62 -4.13 -3.26
C PRO A 353 5.74 -2.70 -2.75
N ILE A 354 5.04 -2.42 -1.65
CA ILE A 354 5.13 -1.17 -0.92
C ILE A 354 5.25 -1.46 0.58
N LEU A 355 6.13 -0.73 1.24
CA LEU A 355 6.45 -0.90 2.66
C LEU A 355 5.72 0.15 3.50
N MET A 356 4.97 -0.27 4.52
CA MET A 356 4.61 0.61 5.63
C MET A 356 5.84 0.83 6.51
N ASP A 357 6.42 2.00 6.42
CA ASP A 357 7.76 2.29 6.95
C ASP A 357 7.70 2.97 8.32
N PHE A 358 7.55 2.17 9.36
CA PHE A 358 7.56 2.66 10.74
C PHE A 358 8.89 3.32 11.13
N GLY A 359 9.98 2.98 10.46
CA GLY A 359 11.33 3.49 10.78
C GLY A 359 11.55 4.96 10.43
N ILE A 360 10.63 5.59 9.66
CA ILE A 360 10.73 7.00 9.28
C ILE A 360 9.48 7.83 9.65
N ILE A 361 8.57 7.30 10.43
CA ILE A 361 7.40 8.06 10.93
C ILE A 361 7.86 9.28 11.76
N GLY A 362 8.93 9.14 12.54
CA GLY A 362 9.53 10.21 13.32
C GLY A 362 10.51 11.10 12.55
N GLY A 363 10.63 10.92 11.23
CA GLY A 363 11.52 11.68 10.35
C GLY A 363 12.59 10.82 9.67
N VAL A 364 13.12 11.32 8.55
CA VAL A 364 14.10 10.61 7.70
C VAL A 364 15.55 10.75 8.18
N ASN A 365 15.79 11.57 9.18
CA ASN A 365 17.11 11.81 9.77
C ASN A 365 17.05 11.60 11.30
N PRO A 366 16.82 10.35 11.77
CA PRO A 366 16.75 10.11 13.20
C PRO A 366 18.10 10.41 13.88
N PRO A 367 18.10 10.84 15.16
CA PRO A 367 19.33 11.16 15.90
C PRO A 367 20.33 9.99 15.96
N ASP A 368 19.85 8.78 16.04
CA ASP A 368 20.64 7.55 15.93
C ASP A 368 19.98 6.58 14.95
N PRO A 369 20.40 6.55 13.68
CA PRO A 369 19.83 5.64 12.69
C PRO A 369 20.02 4.15 13.01
N ALA A 370 20.99 3.79 13.85
CA ALA A 370 21.27 2.41 14.25
C ALA A 370 20.49 1.98 15.50
N ALA A 371 19.88 2.94 16.21
CA ALA A 371 19.08 2.64 17.39
C ALA A 371 17.75 1.95 17.02
N GLY A 372 17.29 1.08 17.87
CA GLY A 372 15.93 0.56 17.83
C GLY A 372 15.82 -0.95 17.64
N GLY A 373 14.58 -1.40 17.49
CA GLY A 373 14.17 -2.79 17.34
C GLY A 373 13.79 -3.14 15.89
N PRO A 374 12.95 -4.15 15.70
CA PRO A 374 12.56 -4.65 14.38
C PRO A 374 11.81 -3.64 13.48
N MET A 375 11.25 -2.57 14.06
CA MET A 375 10.60 -1.48 13.32
C MET A 375 11.44 -0.19 13.26
N SER A 376 12.77 -0.31 13.45
CA SER A 376 13.69 0.83 13.46
C SER A 376 14.05 1.28 12.05
N PHE A 377 14.68 2.47 11.98
CA PHE A 377 15.24 2.98 10.73
C PHE A 377 16.16 1.97 10.05
N ALA A 378 17.12 1.40 10.82
CA ALA A 378 18.09 0.44 10.33
C ALA A 378 17.46 -0.88 9.87
N ALA A 379 16.43 -1.35 10.56
CA ALA A 379 15.77 -2.62 10.23
C ALA A 379 15.14 -2.62 8.83
N PHE A 380 14.59 -1.49 8.39
CA PHE A 380 13.94 -1.37 7.08
C PHE A 380 14.89 -0.95 5.95
N GLU A 381 16.12 -0.54 6.23
CA GLU A 381 17.03 -0.06 5.19
C GLU A 381 17.29 -1.08 4.07
N PRO A 382 17.47 -2.40 4.34
CA PRO A 382 17.62 -3.39 3.29
C PRO A 382 16.38 -3.50 2.38
N ALA A 383 15.17 -3.43 2.93
CA ALA A 383 13.93 -3.46 2.15
C ALA A 383 13.79 -2.22 1.26
N ARG A 384 14.08 -1.03 1.80
CA ARG A 384 14.05 0.22 1.03
C ARG A 384 14.93 0.16 -0.21
N TRP A 385 16.17 -0.29 -0.05
CA TRP A 385 17.09 -0.43 -1.17
C TRP A 385 16.67 -1.52 -2.15
N ALA A 386 16.17 -2.67 -1.66
CA ALA A 386 15.72 -3.76 -2.51
C ALA A 386 14.54 -3.36 -3.41
N MET A 387 13.60 -2.56 -2.92
CA MET A 387 12.51 -2.01 -3.73
C MET A 387 13.05 -1.16 -4.90
N GLY A 388 14.03 -0.29 -4.66
CA GLY A 388 14.69 0.43 -5.75
C GLY A 388 15.50 -0.48 -6.69
N ASP A 389 16.08 -1.57 -6.18
CA ASP A 389 16.77 -2.56 -7.00
C ASP A 389 15.79 -3.30 -7.93
N THR A 390 14.63 -3.73 -7.43
CA THR A 390 13.58 -4.36 -8.26
C THR A 390 13.09 -3.41 -9.34
N ARG A 391 12.91 -2.11 -9.04
CA ARG A 391 12.55 -1.09 -10.02
C ARG A 391 13.61 -0.97 -11.12
N ARG A 392 14.89 -0.94 -10.77
CA ARG A 392 15.98 -0.89 -11.78
C ARG A 392 15.98 -2.09 -12.71
N PHE A 393 15.60 -3.28 -12.21
CA PHE A 393 15.39 -4.44 -13.07
C PHE A 393 14.14 -4.30 -13.93
N ALA A 394 13.02 -3.89 -13.36
CA ALA A 394 11.76 -3.68 -14.06
C ALA A 394 11.92 -2.72 -15.27
N GLU A 395 12.62 -1.59 -15.07
CA GLU A 395 12.83 -0.55 -16.11
C GLU A 395 13.74 -0.98 -17.26
N ARG A 396 14.62 -1.96 -17.06
CA ARG A 396 15.50 -2.46 -18.14
C ARG A 396 15.00 -3.70 -18.85
N MET A 397 13.96 -4.35 -18.31
CA MET A 397 13.31 -5.51 -18.91
C MET A 397 12.11 -5.09 -19.77
N ARG A 398 11.69 -5.99 -20.65
CA ARG A 398 10.40 -5.85 -21.34
C ARG A 398 9.27 -6.36 -20.43
N LEU A 399 9.13 -5.69 -19.27
CA LEU A 399 8.28 -6.16 -18.17
C LEU A 399 6.82 -6.41 -18.60
N ILE A 400 6.31 -5.64 -19.56
CA ILE A 400 4.95 -5.80 -20.09
C ILE A 400 4.72 -7.18 -20.72
N GLU A 401 5.77 -7.84 -21.18
CA GLU A 401 5.71 -9.19 -21.79
C GLU A 401 5.99 -10.30 -20.78
N MET A 402 6.32 -9.97 -19.52
CA MET A 402 6.72 -10.93 -18.52
C MET A 402 5.57 -11.33 -17.60
N ALA A 403 5.57 -12.59 -17.19
CA ALA A 403 4.62 -13.11 -16.21
C ALA A 403 5.35 -14.02 -15.20
N PRO A 404 4.80 -14.21 -13.99
CA PRO A 404 5.29 -15.23 -13.06
C PRO A 404 5.24 -16.62 -13.70
N ARG A 405 6.39 -17.27 -13.79
CA ARG A 405 6.58 -18.60 -14.38
C ARG A 405 7.40 -19.46 -13.42
N ASN A 406 6.83 -19.68 -12.24
CA ASN A 406 7.47 -20.44 -11.16
C ASN A 406 7.86 -21.86 -11.57
N ASP A 407 7.10 -22.41 -12.52
CA ASP A 407 7.32 -23.73 -13.14
C ASP A 407 8.65 -23.84 -13.92
N LEU A 408 9.22 -22.71 -14.33
CA LEU A 408 10.46 -22.70 -15.11
C LEU A 408 11.72 -22.79 -14.26
N SER A 409 11.65 -22.63 -12.93
CA SER A 409 12.82 -22.71 -12.06
C SER A 409 12.62 -23.67 -10.91
N SER A 410 13.68 -24.42 -10.58
CA SER A 410 13.69 -25.27 -9.38
C SER A 410 13.64 -24.48 -8.07
N THR A 411 13.90 -23.16 -8.11
CA THR A 411 13.77 -22.27 -6.96
C THR A 411 12.32 -21.86 -6.67
N GLY A 412 11.40 -22.06 -7.64
CA GLY A 412 10.01 -21.63 -7.54
C GLY A 412 9.79 -20.12 -7.71
N TYR A 413 10.82 -19.35 -8.06
CA TYR A 413 10.73 -17.90 -8.27
C TYR A 413 11.30 -17.51 -9.63
N ALA A 414 10.44 -17.39 -10.62
CA ALA A 414 10.80 -16.91 -11.95
C ALA A 414 9.74 -15.96 -12.50
N LEU A 415 10.19 -14.82 -13.02
CA LEU A 415 9.42 -13.87 -13.82
C LEU A 415 10.01 -13.93 -15.23
N ALA A 416 9.22 -14.31 -16.25
CA ALA A 416 9.77 -14.58 -17.55
C ALA A 416 8.84 -14.25 -18.73
N ASN A 417 9.47 -13.89 -19.84
CA ASN A 417 8.97 -14.01 -21.21
C ASN A 417 9.80 -15.14 -21.88
N PRO A 418 9.29 -16.38 -21.90
CA PRO A 418 10.07 -17.54 -22.35
C PRO A 418 10.66 -17.34 -23.74
N GLY A 419 11.94 -17.68 -23.90
CA GLY A 419 12.69 -17.47 -25.13
C GLY A 419 13.25 -16.06 -25.32
N GLN A 420 12.91 -15.10 -24.47
CA GLN A 420 13.37 -13.71 -24.56
C GLN A 420 14.11 -13.26 -23.30
N GLU A 421 13.41 -13.24 -22.15
CA GLU A 421 13.97 -12.76 -20.89
C GLU A 421 13.49 -13.62 -19.72
N TYR A 422 14.39 -13.85 -18.75
CA TYR A 422 14.10 -14.59 -17.53
C TYR A 422 14.77 -13.87 -16.36
N LEU A 423 14.05 -13.66 -15.30
CA LEU A 423 14.54 -13.19 -14.00
C LEU A 423 14.21 -14.25 -12.96
N VAL A 424 15.22 -14.79 -12.31
CA VAL A 424 15.08 -15.92 -11.37
C VAL A 424 15.73 -15.57 -10.06
N LEU A 425 15.03 -15.76 -8.94
CA LEU A 425 15.56 -15.57 -7.60
C LEU A 425 15.95 -16.93 -7.00
N GLU A 426 17.16 -17.04 -6.50
CA GLU A 426 17.58 -18.07 -5.55
C GLU A 426 17.47 -17.47 -4.14
N PRO A 427 16.43 -17.85 -3.36
CA PRO A 427 16.11 -17.15 -2.11
C PRO A 427 16.87 -17.65 -0.88
N SER A 428 17.49 -18.86 -0.95
CA SER A 428 18.07 -19.48 0.23
C SER A 428 19.46 -18.94 0.58
N GLY A 429 20.15 -18.35 -0.40
CA GLY A 429 21.56 -17.98 -0.26
C GLY A 429 22.49 -19.19 -0.11
N ALA A 430 21.98 -20.40 -0.33
CA ALA A 430 22.78 -21.61 -0.25
C ALA A 430 23.71 -21.72 -1.47
N ALA A 431 24.91 -22.17 -1.22
CA ALA A 431 25.82 -22.55 -2.30
C ALA A 431 25.29 -23.81 -2.99
N GLY A 432 25.26 -23.79 -4.32
CA GLY A 432 24.89 -24.93 -5.13
C GLY A 432 23.98 -24.55 -6.30
N PRO A 433 23.93 -25.44 -7.31
CA PRO A 433 23.24 -25.16 -8.55
C PRO A 433 21.71 -25.28 -8.39
N PHE A 434 21.00 -24.45 -9.13
CA PHE A 434 19.57 -24.59 -9.42
C PHE A 434 19.35 -24.68 -10.92
N THR A 435 18.14 -25.04 -11.35
CA THR A 435 17.83 -25.19 -12.77
C THR A 435 16.80 -24.18 -13.23
N VAL A 436 16.97 -23.75 -14.50
CA VAL A 436 16.01 -22.91 -15.22
C VAL A 436 15.69 -23.59 -16.54
N THR A 437 14.42 -23.79 -16.84
CA THR A 437 13.99 -24.30 -18.14
C THR A 437 14.02 -23.16 -19.17
N LEU A 438 14.92 -23.29 -20.14
CA LEU A 438 15.12 -22.30 -21.19
C LEU A 438 14.60 -22.82 -22.54
N GLU A 439 14.03 -21.92 -23.33
CA GLU A 439 13.76 -22.16 -24.76
C GLU A 439 15.05 -22.07 -25.58
N PRO A 440 15.09 -22.66 -26.81
CA PRO A 440 16.29 -22.63 -27.68
C PRO A 440 16.75 -21.18 -27.93
N GLY A 441 18.06 -20.97 -27.79
CA GLY A 441 18.67 -19.65 -28.03
C GLY A 441 19.96 -19.44 -27.25
N GLY A 442 20.63 -18.34 -27.54
CA GLY A 442 21.76 -17.84 -26.78
C GLY A 442 21.29 -16.77 -25.79
N TYR A 443 21.79 -16.79 -24.55
CA TYR A 443 21.41 -15.87 -23.49
C TYR A 443 22.65 -15.25 -22.86
N ALA A 444 22.65 -13.94 -22.75
CA ALA A 444 23.56 -13.22 -21.86
C ALA A 444 23.11 -13.42 -20.41
N THR A 445 24.06 -13.63 -19.52
CA THR A 445 23.82 -13.98 -18.12
C THR A 445 24.36 -12.89 -17.21
N GLU A 446 23.57 -12.41 -16.28
CA GLU A 446 23.98 -11.46 -15.23
C GLU A 446 23.47 -11.96 -13.88
N TRP A 447 24.33 -11.86 -12.88
CA TRP A 447 24.00 -12.17 -11.49
C TRP A 447 23.96 -10.91 -10.64
N PHE A 448 23.07 -10.89 -9.65
CA PHE A 448 22.92 -9.82 -8.69
C PHE A 448 22.78 -10.38 -7.27
N SER A 449 23.57 -9.89 -6.31
CA SER A 449 23.42 -10.21 -4.89
C SER A 449 22.35 -9.33 -4.27
N VAL A 450 21.34 -9.93 -3.65
CA VAL A 450 20.28 -9.18 -2.95
C VAL A 450 20.83 -8.37 -1.77
N GLU A 451 21.72 -8.98 -0.98
CA GLU A 451 22.33 -8.34 0.19
C GLU A 451 23.47 -7.38 -0.18
N GLY A 452 24.40 -7.86 -1.02
CA GLY A 452 25.58 -7.08 -1.41
C GLY A 452 25.28 -6.00 -2.43
N ARG A 453 24.14 -6.08 -3.13
CA ARG A 453 23.71 -5.15 -4.17
C ARG A 453 24.72 -4.94 -5.30
N ASN A 454 25.54 -5.92 -5.53
CA ASN A 454 26.57 -5.93 -6.57
C ASN A 454 26.20 -6.90 -7.69
N ARG A 455 26.71 -6.60 -8.89
CA ARG A 455 26.48 -7.38 -10.11
C ARG A 455 27.73 -8.10 -10.56
N VAL A 456 27.56 -9.30 -11.10
CA VAL A 456 28.60 -10.08 -11.72
C VAL A 456 28.11 -10.57 -13.08
N GLN A 457 28.88 -10.29 -14.14
CA GLN A 457 28.58 -10.83 -15.46
C GLN A 457 28.90 -12.32 -15.48
N GLY A 458 27.91 -13.15 -15.87
CA GLY A 458 28.11 -14.57 -16.08
C GLY A 458 28.55 -14.91 -17.51
N GLU A 459 28.87 -16.15 -17.73
CA GLU A 459 29.13 -16.69 -19.07
C GLU A 459 27.82 -16.79 -19.87
N ALA A 460 27.90 -16.52 -21.18
CA ALA A 460 26.75 -16.68 -22.05
C ALA A 460 26.35 -18.14 -22.14
N THR A 461 25.07 -18.43 -22.10
CA THR A 461 24.50 -19.77 -22.14
C THR A 461 23.81 -20.00 -23.48
N THR A 462 24.07 -21.13 -24.14
CA THR A 462 23.41 -21.54 -25.39
C THR A 462 22.64 -22.82 -25.18
N VAL A 463 21.41 -22.88 -25.65
CA VAL A 463 20.50 -24.02 -25.54
C VAL A 463 19.97 -24.34 -26.93
N ASP A 464 20.21 -25.55 -27.43
CA ASP A 464 19.78 -25.97 -28.77
C ASP A 464 18.33 -26.47 -28.81
N ARG A 465 17.82 -26.90 -27.67
CA ARG A 465 16.43 -27.34 -27.47
C ARG A 465 15.93 -26.93 -26.09
N ALA A 466 14.63 -26.82 -25.92
CA ALA A 466 14.05 -26.52 -24.60
C ALA A 466 14.53 -27.55 -23.55
N ALA A 467 15.20 -27.07 -22.50
CA ALA A 467 15.81 -27.94 -21.48
C ALA A 467 16.00 -27.19 -20.15
N ALA A 468 15.95 -27.97 -19.06
CA ALA A 468 16.40 -27.52 -17.75
C ALA A 468 17.94 -27.32 -17.77
N THR A 469 18.36 -26.09 -17.62
CA THR A 469 19.77 -25.69 -17.64
C THR A 469 20.21 -25.35 -16.22
N SER A 470 21.38 -25.87 -15.81
CA SER A 470 21.93 -25.66 -14.47
C SER A 470 22.69 -24.33 -14.39
N PHE A 471 22.45 -23.59 -13.33
CA PHE A 471 23.12 -22.32 -12.99
C PHE A 471 23.66 -22.41 -11.57
N ASP A 472 24.90 -21.99 -11.37
CA ASP A 472 25.56 -21.98 -10.08
C ASP A 472 25.92 -20.52 -9.72
N PRO A 473 25.40 -19.96 -8.62
CA PRO A 473 25.72 -18.61 -8.23
C PRO A 473 27.24 -18.40 -8.06
N PRO A 474 27.81 -17.31 -8.61
CA PRO A 474 29.22 -17.01 -8.45
C PRO A 474 29.63 -16.94 -6.97
N ALA A 475 30.72 -17.63 -6.58
CA ALA A 475 31.22 -17.63 -5.19
C ALA A 475 31.56 -16.23 -4.64
N ALA A 476 31.68 -15.22 -5.50
CA ALA A 476 31.87 -13.83 -5.11
C ALA A 476 30.59 -13.13 -4.61
N LEU A 477 29.42 -13.78 -4.78
CA LEU A 477 28.14 -13.26 -4.30
C LEU A 477 27.73 -14.03 -3.04
N ALA A 478 27.42 -13.30 -1.99
CA ALA A 478 26.92 -13.87 -0.75
C ALA A 478 25.40 -13.68 -0.65
N GLY A 479 24.73 -14.60 0.08
CA GLY A 479 23.30 -14.56 0.35
C GLY A 479 22.44 -14.85 -0.88
N PRO A 480 21.15 -14.49 -0.81
CA PRO A 480 20.21 -14.68 -1.92
C PRO A 480 20.66 -13.97 -3.18
N THR A 481 20.46 -14.62 -4.34
CA THR A 481 20.93 -14.12 -5.63
C THR A 481 19.81 -14.07 -6.67
N VAL A 482 19.93 -13.13 -7.58
CA VAL A 482 19.07 -12.97 -8.75
C VAL A 482 19.87 -13.28 -10.01
N LEU A 483 19.36 -14.20 -10.82
CA LEU A 483 19.88 -14.51 -12.16
C LEU A 483 19.00 -13.79 -13.19
N TYR A 484 19.61 -12.97 -14.04
CA TYR A 484 18.96 -12.36 -15.18
C TYR A 484 19.52 -12.93 -16.48
N LEU A 485 18.64 -13.45 -17.33
CA LEU A 485 18.97 -13.99 -18.63
C LEU A 485 18.25 -13.19 -19.70
N LYS A 486 18.99 -12.71 -20.68
CA LYS A 486 18.45 -11.97 -21.83
C LYS A 486 18.94 -12.56 -23.13
N ARG A 487 17.99 -12.87 -24.03
CA ARG A 487 18.31 -13.40 -25.36
C ARG A 487 19.30 -12.51 -26.08
N ILE A 488 20.36 -13.10 -26.58
CA ILE A 488 21.29 -12.43 -27.49
C ILE A 488 20.61 -12.44 -28.86
N GLY A 489 20.33 -11.26 -29.42
CA GLY A 489 19.71 -11.15 -30.75
C GLY A 489 20.56 -11.88 -31.81
N ASP A 490 19.91 -12.51 -32.75
CA ASP A 490 20.59 -13.01 -33.95
C ASP A 490 21.22 -11.77 -34.63
N ARG A 491 22.56 -11.77 -34.79
CA ARG A 491 23.32 -10.73 -35.47
C ARG A 491 23.01 -10.75 -36.96
#